data_2da7a25ca4bf3dda53931b4a4dcfc909
#
_entry.id   2da7a25ca4bf3dda53931b4a4dcfc909
#
_cell.length_a   1.000
_cell.length_b   1.000
_cell.length_c   1.000
_cell.angle_alpha   90.00
_cell.angle_beta   90.00
_cell.angle_gamma   90.00
#
_symmetry.space_group_name_H-M   'P 1'
#
loop_
_entity.id
_entity.type
_entity.pdbx_description
1 polymer ?
#
loop_
_entity_poly.entity_id
_entity_poly.type
_entity_poly.pdbx_seq_one_letter_code
_entity_poly.pdbx_strand_id
1 'polypeptide(L)'
;MNTMTPTGADPAGAGSPEADPLPLAGFTIGITAARRAEEFAALLQRRGAEVMLAPTIRILPLVDDTELERVTEELIGNPPEVMVATTGIGFRGWVEAADGWGNAEAVLRALSESRLIARGPKAKGAIRAAGLREEWSPESESSSEVLDKLLEEGVEGVRIAVQLHGATSEWEPLPDFCTVLRAAGAQVVPIPVYRWHMHPDVAGIDKMIAAVIRGDLDAITFTSAPAAASILTRAKELGKLQQFIHALRTAVPVMCVGSVTASPLEALQIPTIYPRRFRLGALARLITDELPRRSHLLRVAGHDTAIRGQAVVVDGELRDMSATSLLLLKLLARNPGRVVSRQEMLAGLPGDSSDTHAVEVAVARLRAALGDSKMVQTVVKRGYRLAVDLEYDAEDE
;
A
#
# COMPACT_ATOMS: atom_id res chain seq x y z
N MET A 1 45.20 -63.72 -16.05
CA MET A 1 44.49 -63.15 -17.20
C MET A 1 44.03 -61.76 -16.78
N ASN A 2 44.59 -60.78 -17.39
CA ASN A 2 44.41 -59.39 -17.18
C ASN A 2 42.96 -58.89 -17.46
N THR A 3 42.38 -58.07 -16.59
CA THR A 3 41.36 -57.13 -16.99
C THR A 3 41.66 -55.76 -16.39
N MET A 4 41.94 -54.84 -17.26
CA MET A 4 42.20 -53.43 -17.04
C MET A 4 40.95 -52.71 -16.57
N THR A 5 41.12 -51.89 -15.55
CA THR A 5 40.20 -50.86 -15.11
C THR A 5 40.38 -49.62 -15.99
N PRO A 6 39.31 -48.94 -16.49
CA PRO A 6 39.43 -47.59 -17.02
C PRO A 6 39.13 -46.58 -15.92
N THR A 7 40.08 -45.70 -15.73
CA THR A 7 40.00 -44.46 -14.96
C THR A 7 38.93 -43.57 -15.57
N GLY A 8 37.83 -43.35 -14.85
CA GLY A 8 36.83 -42.30 -15.18
C GLY A 8 37.27 -40.96 -14.63
N ALA A 9 37.47 -40.01 -15.51
CA ALA A 9 37.67 -38.64 -15.16
C ALA A 9 36.36 -38.02 -14.58
N ASP A 10 36.47 -37.43 -13.39
CA ASP A 10 35.46 -36.60 -12.78
C ASP A 10 35.24 -35.38 -13.67
N PRO A 11 34.03 -35.05 -14.11
CA PRO A 11 33.74 -33.73 -14.68
C PRO A 11 33.56 -32.76 -13.54
N ALA A 12 34.59 -31.95 -13.33
CA ALA A 12 34.57 -30.79 -12.44
C ALA A 12 33.45 -29.80 -12.84
N GLY A 13 32.74 -29.34 -11.84
CA GLY A 13 32.15 -27.99 -11.84
C GLY A 13 30.86 -27.79 -12.64
N ALA A 14 29.80 -28.51 -12.28
CA ALA A 14 28.48 -27.90 -12.50
C ALA A 14 28.30 -26.83 -11.41
N GLY A 15 28.56 -25.56 -11.76
CA GLY A 15 28.14 -24.42 -10.95
C GLY A 15 26.65 -24.56 -10.69
N SER A 16 26.27 -24.47 -9.42
CA SER A 16 24.86 -24.40 -9.04
C SER A 16 24.21 -23.26 -9.86
N PRO A 17 23.03 -23.43 -10.42
CA PRO A 17 22.34 -22.33 -11.08
C PRO A 17 22.18 -21.22 -10.05
N GLU A 18 22.84 -20.09 -10.27
CA GLU A 18 22.65 -18.88 -9.50
C GLU A 18 21.16 -18.58 -9.55
N ALA A 19 20.51 -18.57 -8.37
CA ALA A 19 19.08 -18.34 -8.28
C ALA A 19 18.81 -16.90 -8.71
N ASP A 20 17.92 -16.70 -9.69
CA ASP A 20 17.44 -15.36 -10.06
C ASP A 20 17.05 -14.58 -8.80
N PRO A 21 17.43 -13.31 -8.71
CA PRO A 21 17.12 -12.52 -7.53
C PRO A 21 15.60 -12.46 -7.33
N LEU A 22 15.17 -12.58 -6.09
CA LEU A 22 13.74 -12.48 -5.76
C LEU A 22 13.15 -11.20 -6.35
N PRO A 23 11.93 -11.23 -6.90
CA PRO A 23 11.38 -10.14 -7.72
C PRO A 23 11.30 -8.79 -6.99
N LEU A 24 11.19 -8.79 -5.66
CA LEU A 24 11.18 -7.58 -4.84
C LEU A 24 12.51 -7.32 -4.12
N ALA A 25 13.57 -8.03 -4.44
CA ALA A 25 14.88 -7.76 -3.85
C ALA A 25 15.34 -6.34 -4.15
N GLY A 26 15.75 -5.62 -3.10
CA GLY A 26 16.19 -4.22 -3.15
C GLY A 26 15.08 -3.18 -3.05
N PHE A 27 13.81 -3.57 -2.96
CA PHE A 27 12.71 -2.65 -2.73
C PHE A 27 12.33 -2.59 -1.25
N THR A 28 12.07 -1.36 -0.76
CA THR A 28 11.56 -1.10 0.58
C THR A 28 10.10 -0.65 0.49
N ILE A 29 9.19 -1.39 1.15
CA ILE A 29 7.75 -1.19 1.06
C ILE A 29 7.17 -0.79 2.41
N GLY A 30 6.48 0.35 2.45
CA GLY A 30 5.72 0.82 3.61
C GLY A 30 4.37 0.09 3.73
N ILE A 31 4.08 -0.46 4.92
CA ILE A 31 2.79 -1.11 5.23
C ILE A 31 2.10 -0.35 6.35
N THR A 32 0.89 0.17 6.06
CA THR A 32 0.06 0.93 7.02
C THR A 32 -1.06 0.08 7.64
N ALA A 33 -1.16 -1.18 7.26
CA ALA A 33 -2.22 -2.08 7.67
C ALA A 33 -2.28 -2.29 9.19
N ALA A 34 -3.48 -2.19 9.78
CA ALA A 34 -3.72 -2.47 11.20
C ALA A 34 -3.99 -3.96 11.47
N ARG A 35 -4.54 -4.67 10.48
CA ARG A 35 -4.85 -6.10 10.59
C ARG A 35 -4.09 -6.89 9.54
N ARG A 36 -3.65 -8.10 9.91
CA ARG A 36 -2.87 -8.98 9.04
C ARG A 36 -1.61 -8.32 8.49
N ALA A 37 -1.08 -7.31 9.20
CA ALA A 37 0.11 -6.57 8.79
C ALA A 37 1.33 -7.50 8.67
N GLU A 38 1.56 -8.34 9.68
CA GLU A 38 2.65 -9.30 9.70
C GLU A 38 2.52 -10.38 8.59
N GLU A 39 1.29 -10.85 8.34
CA GLU A 39 1.05 -11.78 7.24
C GLU A 39 1.36 -11.14 5.89
N PHE A 40 0.97 -9.88 5.71
CA PHE A 40 1.25 -9.14 4.48
C PHE A 40 2.75 -8.84 4.33
N ALA A 41 3.40 -8.44 5.41
CA ALA A 41 4.85 -8.26 5.45
C ALA A 41 5.58 -9.56 5.04
N ALA A 42 5.22 -10.69 5.65
CA ALA A 42 5.79 -11.99 5.32
C ALA A 42 5.57 -12.39 3.84
N LEU A 43 4.41 -12.01 3.25
CA LEU A 43 4.16 -12.24 1.82
C LEU A 43 5.12 -11.47 0.92
N LEU A 44 5.47 -10.23 1.28
CA LEU A 44 6.38 -9.37 0.51
C LEU A 44 7.86 -9.75 0.78
N GLN A 45 8.19 -10.03 2.04
CA GLN A 45 9.54 -10.46 2.44
C GLN A 45 9.96 -11.77 1.77
N ARG A 46 9.06 -12.75 1.65
CA ARG A 46 9.33 -13.98 0.88
C ARG A 46 9.61 -13.74 -0.60
N ARG A 47 9.28 -12.55 -1.11
CA ARG A 47 9.61 -12.10 -2.48
C ARG A 47 10.83 -11.19 -2.54
N GLY A 48 11.53 -11.03 -1.41
CA GLY A 48 12.77 -10.28 -1.29
C GLY A 48 12.63 -8.82 -0.85
N ALA A 49 11.41 -8.31 -0.58
CA ALA A 49 11.22 -6.94 -0.15
C ALA A 49 11.74 -6.70 1.28
N GLU A 50 12.31 -5.52 1.51
CA GLU A 50 12.37 -4.94 2.84
C GLU A 50 11.03 -4.29 3.18
N VAL A 51 10.62 -4.34 4.43
CA VAL A 51 9.31 -3.86 4.85
C VAL A 51 9.42 -2.93 6.04
N MET A 52 8.83 -1.75 5.90
CA MET A 52 8.61 -0.81 7.01
C MET A 52 7.16 -0.93 7.48
N LEU A 53 6.95 -1.44 8.71
CA LEU A 53 5.63 -1.55 9.32
C LEU A 53 5.33 -0.29 10.15
N ALA A 54 4.21 0.35 9.85
CA ALA A 54 3.66 1.44 10.66
C ALA A 54 2.13 1.42 10.60
N PRO A 55 1.47 0.56 11.38
CA PRO A 55 0.02 0.58 11.48
C PRO A 55 -0.47 1.96 11.87
N THR A 56 -1.36 2.54 11.06
CA THR A 56 -1.80 3.93 11.27
C THR A 56 -3.05 4.04 12.13
N ILE A 57 -3.78 2.94 12.27
CA ILE A 57 -5.01 2.88 13.08
C ILE A 57 -5.00 1.71 14.05
N ARG A 58 -5.71 1.87 15.17
CA ARG A 58 -6.10 0.82 16.07
C ARG A 58 -7.63 0.70 16.06
N ILE A 59 -8.14 -0.50 15.85
CA ILE A 59 -9.58 -0.80 15.93
C ILE A 59 -9.92 -1.09 17.38
N LEU A 60 -10.91 -0.39 17.93
CA LEU A 60 -11.37 -0.59 19.31
C LEU A 60 -12.52 -1.60 19.37
N PRO A 61 -12.58 -2.41 20.43
CA PRO A 61 -13.76 -3.20 20.74
C PRO A 61 -14.98 -2.29 20.99
N LEU A 62 -16.14 -2.70 20.48
CA LEU A 62 -17.38 -1.90 20.58
C LEU A 62 -18.15 -2.14 21.86
N VAL A 63 -17.72 -3.07 22.72
CA VAL A 63 -18.44 -3.49 23.94
C VAL A 63 -18.58 -2.34 24.93
N ASP A 64 -17.64 -1.39 24.95
CA ASP A 64 -17.66 -0.23 25.83
C ASP A 64 -18.23 1.03 25.16
N ASP A 65 -18.91 0.90 24.03
CA ASP A 65 -19.40 2.03 23.25
C ASP A 65 -20.83 2.41 23.63
N THR A 66 -20.96 3.36 24.55
CA THR A 66 -22.25 3.89 25.04
C THR A 66 -23.11 4.51 23.91
N GLU A 67 -22.52 5.03 22.86
CA GLU A 67 -23.26 5.56 21.71
C GLU A 67 -23.84 4.43 20.86
N LEU A 68 -23.09 3.36 20.63
CA LEU A 68 -23.60 2.19 19.93
C LEU A 68 -24.70 1.50 20.73
N GLU A 69 -24.56 1.40 22.06
CA GLU A 69 -25.59 0.87 22.96
C GLU A 69 -26.88 1.69 22.86
N ARG A 70 -26.78 3.02 22.98
CA ARG A 70 -27.91 3.94 22.84
C ARG A 70 -28.61 3.81 21.48
N VAL A 71 -27.85 3.77 20.39
CA VAL A 71 -28.43 3.59 19.05
C VAL A 71 -29.08 2.22 18.90
N THR A 72 -28.52 1.18 19.52
CA THR A 72 -29.10 -0.17 19.52
C THR A 72 -30.45 -0.18 20.23
N GLU A 73 -30.56 0.46 21.40
CA GLU A 73 -31.82 0.61 22.13
C GLU A 73 -32.86 1.43 21.32
N GLU A 74 -32.42 2.49 20.68
CA GLU A 74 -33.27 3.29 19.79
C GLU A 74 -33.85 2.45 18.65
N LEU A 75 -33.03 1.60 18.00
CA LEU A 75 -33.48 0.73 16.91
C LEU A 75 -34.39 -0.41 17.39
N ILE A 76 -34.22 -0.87 18.62
CA ILE A 76 -35.15 -1.85 19.24
C ILE A 76 -36.51 -1.20 19.50
N GLY A 77 -36.51 0.02 20.01
CA GLY A 77 -37.76 0.74 20.34
C GLY A 77 -38.50 1.28 19.13
N ASN A 78 -37.76 1.57 18.05
CA ASN A 78 -38.31 2.08 16.77
C ASN A 78 -37.54 1.48 15.60
N PRO A 79 -37.93 0.27 15.13
CA PRO A 79 -37.23 -0.44 14.07
C PRO A 79 -37.14 0.37 12.77
N PRO A 80 -36.04 0.26 12.02
CA PRO A 80 -35.90 0.91 10.73
C PRO A 80 -36.65 0.14 9.64
N GLU A 81 -37.17 0.82 8.63
CA GLU A 81 -37.75 0.19 7.45
C GLU A 81 -36.67 -0.46 6.60
N VAL A 82 -35.49 0.19 6.53
CA VAL A 82 -34.33 -0.31 5.79
C VAL A 82 -33.10 -0.29 6.69
N MET A 83 -32.32 -1.37 6.64
CA MET A 83 -31.01 -1.45 7.30
C MET A 83 -29.92 -1.77 6.29
N VAL A 84 -28.90 -0.91 6.21
CA VAL A 84 -27.74 -1.07 5.32
C VAL A 84 -26.53 -1.57 6.12
N ALA A 85 -26.12 -2.81 5.85
CA ALA A 85 -24.92 -3.41 6.41
C ALA A 85 -23.73 -3.20 5.45
N THR A 86 -22.77 -2.38 5.85
CA THR A 86 -21.61 -2.05 5.01
C THR A 86 -20.45 -3.03 5.15
N THR A 87 -20.26 -3.64 6.32
CA THR A 87 -19.15 -4.58 6.58
C THR A 87 -19.59 -5.76 7.44
N GLY A 88 -19.14 -6.96 7.06
CA GLY A 88 -19.46 -8.17 7.84
C GLY A 88 -18.84 -8.20 9.24
N ILE A 89 -17.66 -7.59 9.41
CA ILE A 89 -17.02 -7.53 10.73
C ILE A 89 -17.72 -6.53 11.64
N GLY A 90 -18.14 -5.38 11.12
CA GLY A 90 -18.91 -4.41 11.89
C GLY A 90 -20.25 -4.98 12.31
N PHE A 91 -20.95 -5.69 11.41
CA PHE A 91 -22.24 -6.31 11.75
C PHE A 91 -22.09 -7.38 12.84
N ARG A 92 -21.09 -8.28 12.72
CA ARG A 92 -20.81 -9.27 13.77
C ARG A 92 -20.44 -8.62 15.09
N GLY A 93 -19.51 -7.64 15.07
CA GLY A 93 -19.09 -6.94 16.27
C GLY A 93 -20.24 -6.20 16.96
N TRP A 94 -21.19 -5.66 16.19
CA TRP A 94 -22.39 -5.05 16.75
C TRP A 94 -23.31 -6.07 17.43
N VAL A 95 -23.57 -7.22 16.78
CA VAL A 95 -24.36 -8.30 17.38
C VAL A 95 -23.68 -8.85 18.63
N GLU A 96 -22.36 -9.04 18.61
CA GLU A 96 -21.58 -9.46 19.78
C GLU A 96 -21.63 -8.43 20.92
N ALA A 97 -21.57 -7.13 20.61
CA ALA A 97 -21.73 -6.08 21.59
C ALA A 97 -23.15 -6.05 22.19
N ALA A 98 -24.16 -6.18 21.32
CA ALA A 98 -25.57 -6.28 21.74
C ALA A 98 -25.82 -7.51 22.66
N ASP A 99 -25.13 -8.62 22.41
CA ASP A 99 -25.16 -9.79 23.30
C ASP A 99 -24.56 -9.50 24.66
N GLY A 100 -23.42 -8.79 24.68
CA GLY A 100 -22.80 -8.32 25.93
C GLY A 100 -23.69 -7.41 26.75
N TRP A 101 -24.59 -6.65 26.16
CA TRP A 101 -25.61 -5.80 26.83
C TRP A 101 -26.93 -6.53 27.11
N GLY A 102 -27.07 -7.79 26.68
CA GLY A 102 -28.31 -8.56 26.79
C GLY A 102 -29.39 -8.19 25.76
N ASN A 103 -29.05 -7.46 24.73
CA ASN A 103 -29.96 -6.90 23.71
C ASN A 103 -29.95 -7.64 22.36
N ALA A 104 -29.14 -8.71 22.21
CA ALA A 104 -28.95 -9.38 20.90
C ALA A 104 -30.25 -9.89 20.29
N GLU A 105 -31.07 -10.61 21.08
CA GLU A 105 -32.35 -11.11 20.57
C GLU A 105 -33.30 -9.98 20.15
N ALA A 106 -33.37 -8.91 20.95
CA ALA A 106 -34.25 -7.79 20.67
C ALA A 106 -33.86 -7.04 19.41
N VAL A 107 -32.56 -6.75 19.19
CA VAL A 107 -32.09 -6.08 17.98
C VAL A 107 -32.24 -6.96 16.75
N LEU A 108 -31.96 -8.27 16.82
CA LEU A 108 -32.15 -9.18 15.71
C LEU A 108 -33.64 -9.32 15.33
N ARG A 109 -34.54 -9.29 16.30
CA ARG A 109 -35.98 -9.27 16.06
C ARG A 109 -36.38 -7.97 15.36
N ALA A 110 -35.94 -6.82 15.83
CA ALA A 110 -36.20 -5.52 15.19
C ALA A 110 -35.70 -5.50 13.75
N LEU A 111 -34.51 -6.04 13.50
CA LEU A 111 -33.93 -6.11 12.16
C LEU A 111 -34.62 -7.15 11.24
N SER A 112 -35.28 -8.18 11.81
CA SER A 112 -36.02 -9.16 10.99
C SER A 112 -37.25 -8.57 10.31
N GLU A 113 -37.77 -7.44 10.83
CA GLU A 113 -38.88 -6.69 10.27
C GLU A 113 -38.43 -5.66 9.22
N SER A 114 -37.13 -5.42 9.08
CA SER A 114 -36.52 -4.45 8.18
C SER A 114 -36.12 -5.10 6.85
N ARG A 115 -36.10 -4.29 5.78
CA ARG A 115 -35.42 -4.63 4.52
C ARG A 115 -33.91 -4.56 4.73
N LEU A 116 -33.24 -5.68 4.67
CA LEU A 116 -31.79 -5.74 4.89
C LEU A 116 -31.03 -5.65 3.58
N ILE A 117 -30.18 -4.65 3.45
CA ILE A 117 -29.30 -4.45 2.30
C ILE A 117 -27.86 -4.70 2.74
N ALA A 118 -27.19 -5.64 2.06
CA ALA A 118 -25.78 -5.94 2.31
C ALA A 118 -24.90 -5.32 1.21
N ARG A 119 -23.93 -4.48 1.55
CA ARG A 119 -23.02 -3.90 0.56
C ARG A 119 -22.23 -4.95 -0.25
N GLY A 120 -21.98 -6.12 0.31
CA GLY A 120 -21.21 -7.15 -0.36
C GLY A 120 -21.19 -8.48 0.39
N PRO A 121 -20.47 -9.50 -0.14
CA PRO A 121 -20.57 -10.89 0.33
C PRO A 121 -20.15 -11.07 1.80
N LYS A 122 -19.27 -10.25 2.34
CA LYS A 122 -18.90 -10.33 3.76
C LYS A 122 -20.00 -9.85 4.69
N ALA A 123 -20.69 -8.76 4.32
CA ALA A 123 -21.85 -8.27 5.06
C ALA A 123 -23.02 -9.27 4.95
N LYS A 124 -23.29 -9.76 3.73
CA LYS A 124 -24.26 -10.82 3.46
C LYS A 124 -24.04 -12.07 4.32
N GLY A 125 -22.78 -12.57 4.38
CA GLY A 125 -22.42 -13.71 5.22
C GLY A 125 -22.63 -13.45 6.71
N ALA A 126 -22.40 -12.23 7.21
CA ALA A 126 -22.61 -11.88 8.60
C ALA A 126 -24.10 -11.78 8.97
N ILE A 127 -24.94 -11.19 8.10
CA ILE A 127 -26.39 -11.13 8.25
C ILE A 127 -26.96 -12.55 8.35
N ARG A 128 -26.55 -13.44 7.43
CA ARG A 128 -27.01 -14.84 7.41
C ARG A 128 -26.54 -15.64 8.61
N ALA A 129 -25.30 -15.41 9.08
CA ALA A 129 -24.79 -16.05 10.30
C ALA A 129 -25.56 -15.63 11.57
N ALA A 130 -26.17 -14.45 11.56
CA ALA A 130 -27.05 -13.97 12.63
C ALA A 130 -28.51 -14.44 12.51
N GLY A 131 -28.81 -15.34 11.54
CA GLY A 131 -30.15 -15.87 11.34
C GLY A 131 -31.10 -14.97 10.52
N LEU A 132 -30.58 -13.87 9.97
CA LEU A 132 -31.32 -12.93 9.14
C LEU A 132 -31.08 -13.18 7.66
N ARG A 133 -31.85 -12.52 6.78
CA ARG A 133 -31.71 -12.63 5.33
C ARG A 133 -31.71 -11.24 4.69
N GLU A 134 -30.68 -10.98 3.89
CA GLU A 134 -30.63 -9.77 3.06
C GLU A 134 -31.68 -9.87 1.94
N GLU A 135 -32.29 -8.76 1.59
CA GLU A 135 -33.17 -8.63 0.44
C GLU A 135 -32.34 -8.44 -0.84
N TRP A 136 -31.30 -7.61 -0.74
CA TRP A 136 -30.47 -7.25 -1.90
C TRP A 136 -29.01 -6.99 -1.53
N SER A 137 -28.12 -7.15 -2.52
CA SER A 137 -26.69 -6.84 -2.43
C SER A 137 -26.15 -6.49 -3.82
N PRO A 138 -25.39 -5.38 -3.99
CA PRO A 138 -24.81 -5.00 -5.27
C PRO A 138 -23.76 -6.00 -5.76
N GLU A 139 -23.62 -6.10 -7.08
CA GLU A 139 -22.58 -6.93 -7.69
C GLU A 139 -21.20 -6.31 -7.57
N SER A 140 -21.11 -4.98 -7.60
CA SER A 140 -19.86 -4.21 -7.50
C SER A 140 -19.25 -4.16 -6.09
N GLU A 141 -19.96 -4.63 -5.06
CA GLU A 141 -19.58 -4.46 -3.65
C GLU A 141 -19.42 -2.98 -3.24
N SER A 142 -20.04 -2.05 -3.96
CA SER A 142 -19.92 -0.61 -3.79
C SER A 142 -21.02 -0.01 -2.91
N SER A 143 -20.66 0.94 -2.05
CA SER A 143 -21.63 1.75 -1.29
C SER A 143 -22.38 2.73 -2.22
N SER A 144 -21.78 3.17 -3.33
CA SER A 144 -22.44 4.05 -4.31
C SER A 144 -23.62 3.33 -4.97
N GLU A 145 -23.45 2.07 -5.40
CA GLU A 145 -24.56 1.30 -6.00
C GLU A 145 -25.71 1.06 -5.01
N VAL A 146 -25.39 0.86 -3.71
CA VAL A 146 -26.42 0.81 -2.65
C VAL A 146 -27.17 2.13 -2.55
N LEU A 147 -26.43 3.25 -2.59
CA LEU A 147 -27.00 4.59 -2.51
C LEU A 147 -27.91 4.89 -3.71
N ASP A 148 -27.39 4.62 -4.93
CA ASP A 148 -28.12 4.84 -6.19
C ASP A 148 -29.43 4.07 -6.18
N LYS A 149 -29.41 2.79 -5.79
CA LYS A 149 -30.62 1.96 -5.68
C LYS A 149 -31.63 2.54 -4.69
N LEU A 150 -31.19 2.96 -3.50
CA LEU A 150 -32.08 3.56 -2.50
C LEU A 150 -32.72 4.86 -3.02
N LEU A 151 -31.94 5.71 -3.69
CA LEU A 151 -32.44 6.95 -4.27
C LEU A 151 -33.43 6.70 -5.43
N GLU A 152 -33.18 5.71 -6.27
CA GLU A 152 -34.07 5.28 -7.34
C GLU A 152 -35.43 4.75 -6.82
N GLU A 153 -35.44 4.04 -5.69
CA GLU A 153 -36.65 3.52 -5.05
C GLU A 153 -37.42 4.63 -4.31
N GLY A 154 -36.80 5.76 -4.01
CA GLY A 154 -37.37 6.85 -3.23
C GLY A 154 -37.23 6.60 -1.73
N VAL A 155 -36.68 7.59 -1.02
CA VAL A 155 -36.38 7.48 0.42
C VAL A 155 -37.02 8.56 1.29
N GLU A 156 -37.89 9.37 0.71
CA GLU A 156 -38.57 10.47 1.44
C GLU A 156 -39.44 9.91 2.58
N GLY A 157 -39.14 10.34 3.81
CA GLY A 157 -39.80 9.89 5.02
C GLY A 157 -39.39 8.49 5.52
N VAL A 158 -38.63 7.72 4.73
CA VAL A 158 -38.21 6.35 5.09
C VAL A 158 -37.16 6.38 6.20
N ARG A 159 -37.34 5.55 7.22
CA ARG A 159 -36.37 5.38 8.30
C ARG A 159 -35.30 4.36 7.91
N ILE A 160 -34.08 4.83 7.70
CA ILE A 160 -32.96 4.02 7.22
C ILE A 160 -31.86 3.97 8.26
N ALA A 161 -31.56 2.78 8.79
CA ALA A 161 -30.38 2.55 9.62
C ALA A 161 -29.16 2.22 8.76
N VAL A 162 -28.06 2.90 8.95
CA VAL A 162 -26.84 2.75 8.16
C VAL A 162 -25.67 2.40 9.06
N GLN A 163 -25.14 1.20 8.87
CA GLN A 163 -23.90 0.80 9.52
C GLN A 163 -22.75 1.63 8.96
N LEU A 164 -22.13 2.45 9.78
CA LEU A 164 -20.99 3.25 9.40
C LEU A 164 -19.75 2.35 9.23
N HIS A 165 -18.87 2.73 8.31
CA HIS A 165 -17.63 1.99 8.06
C HIS A 165 -16.38 2.69 8.61
N GLY A 166 -16.58 3.74 9.42
CA GLY A 166 -15.53 4.41 10.19
C GLY A 166 -14.65 5.36 9.38
N ALA A 167 -15.07 5.78 8.18
CA ALA A 167 -14.38 6.84 7.48
C ALA A 167 -14.59 8.18 8.19
N THR A 168 -13.61 9.07 8.13
CA THR A 168 -13.76 10.45 8.61
C THR A 168 -14.24 11.31 7.45
N SER A 169 -15.26 12.12 7.67
CA SER A 169 -15.85 13.03 6.68
C SER A 169 -14.81 13.96 6.02
N GLU A 170 -13.71 14.26 6.71
CA GLU A 170 -12.65 15.15 6.21
C GLU A 170 -11.95 14.62 4.94
N TRP A 171 -11.84 13.28 4.79
CA TRP A 171 -11.09 12.66 3.71
C TRP A 171 -11.96 11.82 2.76
N GLU A 172 -13.28 11.90 2.90
CA GLU A 172 -14.20 11.25 1.97
C GLU A 172 -14.41 12.12 0.73
N PRO A 173 -14.14 11.59 -0.47
CA PRO A 173 -14.27 12.35 -1.72
C PRO A 173 -15.72 12.49 -2.19
N LEU A 174 -16.62 11.68 -1.65
CA LEU A 174 -18.04 11.67 -1.96
C LEU A 174 -18.82 12.27 -0.79
N PRO A 175 -19.95 12.95 -1.06
CA PRO A 175 -20.87 13.29 0.00
C PRO A 175 -21.13 12.05 0.84
N ASP A 176 -20.99 12.18 2.16
CA ASP A 176 -21.26 11.13 3.12
C ASP A 176 -22.61 10.45 2.79
N PHE A 177 -22.59 9.12 2.75
CA PHE A 177 -23.74 8.30 2.41
C PHE A 177 -25.01 8.72 3.19
N CYS A 178 -24.85 8.96 4.49
CA CYS A 178 -25.93 9.42 5.36
C CYS A 178 -26.40 10.84 5.01
N THR A 179 -25.48 11.70 4.62
CA THR A 179 -25.80 13.09 4.23
C THR A 179 -26.63 13.13 2.95
N VAL A 180 -26.28 12.31 1.95
CA VAL A 180 -27.06 12.20 0.70
C VAL A 180 -28.46 11.66 0.96
N LEU A 181 -28.62 10.63 1.77
CA LEU A 181 -29.93 10.08 2.13
C LEU A 181 -30.80 11.11 2.89
N ARG A 182 -30.21 11.86 3.82
CA ARG A 182 -30.93 12.93 4.53
C ARG A 182 -31.36 14.06 3.57
N ALA A 183 -30.50 14.42 2.64
CA ALA A 183 -30.84 15.42 1.62
C ALA A 183 -31.98 14.96 0.71
N ALA A 184 -32.14 13.66 0.51
CA ALA A 184 -33.25 13.03 -0.21
C ALA A 184 -34.51 12.80 0.66
N GLY A 185 -34.54 13.30 1.90
CA GLY A 185 -35.69 13.24 2.79
C GLY A 185 -35.75 12.02 3.73
N ALA A 186 -34.74 11.17 3.75
CA ALA A 186 -34.73 10.00 4.65
C ALA A 186 -34.45 10.35 6.12
N GLN A 187 -35.05 9.59 7.02
CA GLN A 187 -34.75 9.61 8.45
C GLN A 187 -33.58 8.65 8.74
N VAL A 188 -32.35 9.17 8.70
CA VAL A 188 -31.15 8.31 8.79
C VAL A 188 -30.68 8.14 10.22
N VAL A 189 -30.58 6.89 10.66
CA VAL A 189 -29.98 6.47 11.94
C VAL A 189 -28.59 5.88 11.66
N PRO A 190 -27.50 6.59 11.97
CA PRO A 190 -26.16 6.06 11.80
C PRO A 190 -25.82 5.08 12.92
N ILE A 191 -25.31 3.90 12.57
CA ILE A 191 -24.86 2.88 13.53
C ILE A 191 -23.34 2.88 13.58
N PRO A 192 -22.70 3.38 14.64
CA PRO A 192 -21.25 3.57 14.72
C PRO A 192 -20.52 2.27 15.09
N VAL A 193 -20.59 1.24 14.24
CA VAL A 193 -19.99 -0.08 14.48
C VAL A 193 -18.48 -0.13 14.27
N TYR A 194 -17.84 0.98 13.99
CA TYR A 194 -16.42 1.06 13.73
C TYR A 194 -15.86 2.30 14.40
N ARG A 195 -15.18 2.11 15.55
CA ARG A 195 -14.31 3.13 16.10
C ARG A 195 -12.87 2.71 15.88
N TRP A 196 -12.16 3.51 15.15
CA TRP A 196 -10.73 3.44 15.06
C TRP A 196 -10.13 4.72 15.66
N HIS A 197 -9.02 4.56 16.31
CA HIS A 197 -8.18 5.66 16.74
C HIS A 197 -6.87 5.60 15.97
N MET A 198 -6.20 6.75 15.88
CA MET A 198 -4.81 6.74 15.43
C MET A 198 -4.04 5.73 16.28
N HIS A 199 -3.14 4.98 15.64
CA HIS A 199 -2.34 3.99 16.34
C HIS A 199 -1.51 4.67 17.45
N PRO A 200 -1.39 4.10 18.67
CA PRO A 200 -0.65 4.71 19.77
C PRO A 200 0.85 4.87 19.48
N ASP A 201 1.43 4.05 18.61
CA ASP A 201 2.79 4.26 18.08
C ASP A 201 2.80 5.35 17.01
N VAL A 202 2.60 6.58 17.46
CA VAL A 202 2.65 7.78 16.60
C VAL A 202 4.06 7.97 16.02
N ALA A 203 5.10 7.57 16.75
CA ALA A 203 6.48 7.68 16.30
C ALA A 203 6.74 6.80 15.06
N GLY A 204 6.15 5.62 14.96
CA GLY A 204 6.20 4.77 13.78
C GLY A 204 5.55 5.44 12.57
N ILE A 205 4.39 6.08 12.77
CA ILE A 205 3.69 6.82 11.71
C ILE A 205 4.53 8.02 11.25
N ASP A 206 5.12 8.78 12.18
CA ASP A 206 5.97 9.94 11.88
C ASP A 206 7.21 9.53 11.07
N LYS A 207 7.82 8.39 11.41
CA LYS A 207 8.92 7.80 10.63
C LYS A 207 8.49 7.42 9.23
N MET A 208 7.32 6.82 9.07
CA MET A 208 6.74 6.45 7.76
C MET A 208 6.52 7.70 6.90
N ILE A 209 5.90 8.75 7.45
CA ILE A 209 5.70 10.03 6.75
C ILE A 209 7.05 10.63 6.33
N ALA A 210 8.03 10.62 7.22
CA ALA A 210 9.37 11.13 6.92
C ALA A 210 10.07 10.31 5.83
N ALA A 211 9.95 8.97 5.86
CA ALA A 211 10.53 8.08 4.86
C ALA A 211 9.90 8.31 3.47
N VAL A 212 8.58 8.50 3.39
CA VAL A 212 7.90 8.87 2.14
C VAL A 212 8.42 10.20 1.60
N ILE A 213 8.51 11.23 2.45
CA ILE A 213 8.96 12.57 2.02
C ILE A 213 10.41 12.56 1.52
N ARG A 214 11.28 11.75 2.13
CA ARG A 214 12.68 11.61 1.68
C ARG A 214 12.85 10.70 0.46
N GLY A 215 11.81 9.93 0.07
CA GLY A 215 11.92 8.93 -1.00
C GLY A 215 12.70 7.68 -0.58
N ASP A 216 12.67 7.32 0.71
CA ASP A 216 13.32 6.12 1.25
C ASP A 216 12.48 4.85 0.98
N LEU A 217 11.23 5.01 0.55
CA LEU A 217 10.33 3.92 0.22
C LEU A 217 10.09 3.83 -1.29
N ASP A 218 10.05 2.61 -1.80
CA ASP A 218 9.73 2.32 -3.20
C ASP A 218 8.24 2.17 -3.47
N ALA A 219 7.45 1.94 -2.42
CA ALA A 219 5.99 2.00 -2.43
C ALA A 219 5.45 2.15 -1.00
N ILE A 220 4.24 2.70 -0.90
CA ILE A 220 3.44 2.63 0.32
C ILE A 220 2.13 1.91 0.05
N THR A 221 1.67 1.09 1.02
CA THR A 221 0.48 0.25 0.84
C THR A 221 -0.61 0.58 1.85
N PHE A 222 -1.87 0.55 1.38
CA PHE A 222 -3.07 0.76 2.19
C PHE A 222 -4.05 -0.40 2.00
N THR A 223 -4.58 -0.88 3.12
CA THR A 223 -5.57 -1.96 3.13
C THR A 223 -6.95 -1.53 3.63
N SER A 224 -7.09 -0.26 4.02
CA SER A 224 -8.38 0.34 4.41
C SER A 224 -8.36 1.86 4.23
N ALA A 225 -9.50 2.46 3.90
CA ALA A 225 -9.64 3.91 3.80
C ALA A 225 -9.33 4.64 5.13
N PRO A 226 -9.75 4.15 6.30
CA PRO A 226 -9.36 4.74 7.57
C PRO A 226 -7.85 4.81 7.80
N ALA A 227 -7.08 3.82 7.32
CA ALA A 227 -5.62 3.87 7.43
C ALA A 227 -5.01 4.99 6.58
N ALA A 228 -5.54 5.21 5.38
CA ALA A 228 -5.14 6.33 4.54
C ALA A 228 -5.53 7.68 5.15
N ALA A 229 -6.77 7.80 5.65
CA ALA A 229 -7.24 9.00 6.34
C ALA A 229 -6.39 9.35 7.57
N SER A 230 -6.05 8.35 8.39
CA SER A 230 -5.26 8.55 9.61
C SER A 230 -3.85 9.10 9.32
N ILE A 231 -3.14 8.59 8.33
CA ILE A 231 -1.79 9.09 8.01
C ILE A 231 -1.86 10.49 7.38
N LEU A 232 -2.89 10.80 6.59
CA LEU A 232 -3.13 12.14 6.06
C LEU A 232 -3.39 13.16 7.18
N THR A 233 -4.25 12.79 8.14
CA THR A 233 -4.50 13.61 9.35
C THR A 233 -3.20 13.84 10.11
N ARG A 234 -2.41 12.78 10.32
CA ARG A 234 -1.12 12.92 11.03
C ARG A 234 -0.14 13.80 10.27
N ALA A 235 -0.03 13.66 8.96
CA ALA A 235 0.80 14.54 8.14
C ALA A 235 0.36 16.02 8.22
N LYS A 236 -0.95 16.27 8.32
CA LYS A 236 -1.53 17.60 8.55
C LYS A 236 -1.16 18.18 9.93
N GLU A 237 -1.31 17.37 10.99
CA GLU A 237 -0.91 17.75 12.35
C GLU A 237 0.57 18.13 12.45
N LEU A 238 1.44 17.42 11.71
CA LEU A 238 2.87 17.71 11.62
C LEU A 238 3.22 18.91 10.73
N GLY A 239 2.23 19.54 10.06
CA GLY A 239 2.48 20.60 9.07
C GLY A 239 3.20 20.12 7.80
N LYS A 240 3.21 18.80 7.54
CA LYS A 240 3.93 18.14 6.43
C LYS A 240 3.02 17.63 5.32
N LEU A 241 1.71 17.89 5.38
CA LEU A 241 0.72 17.33 4.45
C LEU A 241 1.08 17.60 2.98
N GLN A 242 1.44 18.80 2.62
CA GLN A 242 1.75 19.16 1.24
C GLN A 242 3.01 18.45 0.72
N GLN A 243 4.04 18.33 1.56
CA GLN A 243 5.26 17.58 1.21
C GLN A 243 4.97 16.09 1.05
N PHE A 244 4.14 15.53 1.94
CA PHE A 244 3.72 14.14 1.89
C PHE A 244 2.91 13.85 0.63
N ILE A 245 1.89 14.67 0.31
CA ILE A 245 1.10 14.54 -0.92
C ILE A 245 2.00 14.67 -2.16
N HIS A 246 2.92 15.63 -2.18
CA HIS A 246 3.85 15.80 -3.30
C HIS A 246 4.69 14.54 -3.52
N ALA A 247 5.26 13.96 -2.47
CA ALA A 247 6.05 12.73 -2.56
C ALA A 247 5.21 11.55 -3.07
N LEU A 248 3.96 11.39 -2.62
CA LEU A 248 3.05 10.36 -3.10
C LEU A 248 2.62 10.55 -4.56
N ARG A 249 2.59 11.78 -5.05
CA ARG A 249 2.26 12.09 -6.45
C ARG A 249 3.43 11.84 -7.41
N THR A 250 4.66 12.00 -6.95
CA THR A 250 5.82 12.12 -7.85
C THR A 250 6.88 11.04 -7.66
N ALA A 251 7.01 10.49 -6.44
CA ALA A 251 8.16 9.64 -6.10
C ALA A 251 7.78 8.27 -5.54
N VAL A 252 6.76 8.19 -4.67
CA VAL A 252 6.43 6.95 -3.96
C VAL A 252 5.07 6.44 -4.44
N PRO A 253 5.02 5.38 -5.24
CA PRO A 253 3.80 4.73 -5.70
C PRO A 253 2.89 4.33 -4.54
N VAL A 254 1.60 4.62 -4.67
CA VAL A 254 0.59 4.28 -3.68
C VAL A 254 -0.20 3.07 -4.15
N MET A 255 -0.13 1.98 -3.38
CA MET A 255 -0.78 0.72 -3.72
C MET A 255 -1.86 0.37 -2.71
N CYS A 256 -3.10 0.29 -3.17
CA CYS A 256 -4.28 0.06 -2.35
C CYS A 256 -4.85 -1.34 -2.56
N VAL A 257 -5.55 -1.88 -1.56
CA VAL A 257 -6.22 -3.19 -1.73
C VAL A 257 -7.42 -3.11 -2.67
N GLY A 258 -7.97 -1.92 -2.89
CA GLY A 258 -9.12 -1.68 -3.76
C GLY A 258 -9.55 -0.22 -3.79
N SER A 259 -10.55 0.09 -4.63
CA SER A 259 -11.03 1.45 -4.91
C SER A 259 -11.52 2.21 -3.66
N VAL A 260 -12.26 1.55 -2.77
CA VAL A 260 -12.73 2.17 -1.52
C VAL A 260 -11.55 2.62 -0.64
N THR A 261 -10.47 1.84 -0.62
CA THR A 261 -9.25 2.21 0.11
C THR A 261 -8.52 3.38 -0.55
N ALA A 262 -8.56 3.44 -1.87
CA ALA A 262 -7.92 4.47 -2.68
C ALA A 262 -8.63 5.84 -2.58
N SER A 263 -9.94 5.84 -2.36
CA SER A 263 -10.78 7.03 -2.49
C SER A 263 -10.30 8.27 -1.72
N PRO A 264 -9.85 8.21 -0.45
CA PRO A 264 -9.32 9.40 0.25
C PRO A 264 -8.07 9.99 -0.40
N LEU A 265 -7.28 9.16 -1.08
CA LEU A 265 -6.04 9.54 -1.75
C LEU A 265 -6.32 10.11 -3.15
N GLU A 266 -7.24 9.49 -3.90
CA GLU A 266 -7.69 9.95 -5.21
C GLU A 266 -8.39 11.31 -5.14
N ALA A 267 -9.14 11.59 -4.06
CA ALA A 267 -9.71 12.90 -3.79
C ALA A 267 -8.66 14.01 -3.71
N LEU A 268 -7.47 13.66 -3.23
CA LEU A 268 -6.30 14.54 -3.21
C LEU A 268 -5.47 14.45 -4.50
N GLN A 269 -6.01 13.87 -5.57
CA GLN A 269 -5.30 13.67 -6.84
C GLN A 269 -3.97 12.92 -6.68
N ILE A 270 -3.88 12.00 -5.73
CA ILE A 270 -2.75 11.10 -5.59
C ILE A 270 -3.03 9.88 -6.47
N PRO A 271 -2.17 9.55 -7.45
CA PRO A 271 -2.34 8.35 -8.27
C PRO A 271 -2.27 7.10 -7.41
N THR A 272 -3.24 6.21 -7.57
CA THR A 272 -3.28 4.94 -6.82
C THR A 272 -3.33 3.75 -7.78
N ILE A 273 -2.80 2.63 -7.31
CA ILE A 273 -2.80 1.37 -8.06
C ILE A 273 -3.43 0.30 -7.18
N TYR A 274 -4.39 -0.47 -7.73
CA TYR A 274 -5.04 -1.55 -6.99
C TYR A 274 -5.44 -2.71 -7.90
N PRO A 275 -5.49 -3.96 -7.37
CA PRO A 275 -5.82 -5.14 -8.16
C PRO A 275 -7.32 -5.20 -8.48
N ARG A 276 -7.68 -5.90 -9.54
CA ARG A 276 -9.10 -6.15 -9.87
C ARG A 276 -9.86 -6.93 -8.79
N ARG A 277 -9.16 -7.78 -8.02
CA ARG A 277 -9.73 -8.51 -6.89
C ARG A 277 -9.21 -7.91 -5.59
N PHE A 278 -10.08 -7.35 -4.78
CA PHE A 278 -9.77 -6.62 -3.53
C PHE A 278 -9.34 -7.57 -2.39
N ARG A 279 -8.20 -8.22 -2.57
CA ARG A 279 -7.64 -9.20 -1.62
C ARG A 279 -6.15 -8.94 -1.39
N LEU A 280 -5.70 -9.23 -0.19
CA LEU A 280 -4.31 -9.01 0.23
C LEU A 280 -3.30 -9.75 -0.67
N GLY A 281 -3.59 -11.01 -1.02
CA GLY A 281 -2.74 -11.78 -1.93
C GLY A 281 -2.70 -11.22 -3.35
N ALA A 282 -3.80 -10.61 -3.82
CA ALA A 282 -3.82 -9.95 -5.13
C ALA A 282 -3.03 -8.64 -5.10
N LEU A 283 -3.09 -7.89 -3.99
CA LEU A 283 -2.26 -6.70 -3.79
C LEU A 283 -0.76 -7.08 -3.75
N ALA A 284 -0.40 -8.14 -3.03
CA ALA A 284 0.99 -8.61 -3.00
C ALA A 284 1.50 -9.00 -4.40
N ARG A 285 0.66 -9.66 -5.21
CA ARG A 285 1.00 -9.98 -6.61
C ARG A 285 1.17 -8.72 -7.44
N LEU A 286 0.24 -7.78 -7.36
CA LEU A 286 0.31 -6.51 -8.06
C LEU A 286 1.63 -5.77 -7.76
N ILE A 287 2.02 -5.70 -6.48
CA ILE A 287 3.29 -5.10 -6.06
C ILE A 287 4.48 -5.82 -6.70
N THR A 288 4.44 -7.15 -6.70
CA THR A 288 5.48 -7.99 -7.30
C THR A 288 5.64 -7.76 -8.80
N ASP A 289 4.55 -7.50 -9.49
CA ASP A 289 4.55 -7.29 -10.95
C ASP A 289 4.92 -5.83 -11.31
N GLU A 290 4.46 -4.85 -10.51
CA GLU A 290 4.59 -3.42 -10.83
C GLU A 290 5.93 -2.80 -10.42
N LEU A 291 6.48 -3.13 -9.25
CA LEU A 291 7.71 -2.47 -8.79
C LEU A 291 8.93 -2.77 -9.68
N PRO A 292 9.17 -4.01 -10.13
CA PRO A 292 10.27 -4.27 -11.05
C PRO A 292 10.17 -3.52 -12.37
N ARG A 293 8.95 -3.34 -12.91
CA ARG A 293 8.71 -2.57 -14.15
C ARG A 293 9.03 -1.09 -14.02
N ARG A 294 9.03 -0.57 -12.80
CA ARG A 294 9.39 0.83 -12.48
C ARG A 294 10.89 1.02 -12.25
N SER A 295 11.66 -0.06 -12.29
CA SER A 295 13.12 0.01 -12.20
C SER A 295 13.71 0.67 -13.44
N HIS A 296 14.76 1.47 -13.26
CA HIS A 296 15.54 1.94 -14.38
C HIS A 296 16.36 0.78 -14.93
N LEU A 297 15.91 0.26 -16.07
CA LEU A 297 16.65 -0.75 -16.83
C LEU A 297 17.61 -0.03 -17.78
N LEU A 298 18.89 -0.34 -17.69
CA LEU A 298 19.95 0.22 -18.52
C LEU A 298 20.86 -0.91 -18.98
N ARG A 299 21.31 -0.85 -20.22
CA ARG A 299 22.45 -1.65 -20.66
C ARG A 299 23.71 -0.82 -20.53
N VAL A 300 24.63 -1.27 -19.65
CA VAL A 300 25.80 -0.48 -19.25
C VAL A 300 27.06 -1.32 -19.47
N ALA A 301 27.91 -0.94 -20.42
CA ALA A 301 29.11 -1.67 -20.80
C ALA A 301 28.86 -3.16 -21.09
N GLY A 302 27.74 -3.49 -21.75
CA GLY A 302 27.33 -4.86 -22.08
C GLY A 302 26.57 -5.59 -20.99
N HIS A 303 26.38 -4.99 -19.81
CA HIS A 303 25.68 -5.58 -18.66
C HIS A 303 24.26 -5.08 -18.55
N ASP A 304 23.30 -6.00 -18.36
CA ASP A 304 21.91 -5.67 -18.04
C ASP A 304 21.82 -5.19 -16.59
N THR A 305 21.51 -3.90 -16.41
CA THR A 305 21.57 -3.24 -15.11
C THR A 305 20.20 -2.69 -14.72
N ALA A 306 19.64 -3.17 -13.61
CA ALA A 306 18.39 -2.68 -13.03
C ALA A 306 18.67 -1.95 -11.70
N ILE A 307 18.35 -0.65 -11.65
CA ILE A 307 18.43 0.12 -10.40
C ILE A 307 17.07 0.01 -9.71
N ARG A 308 17.03 -0.74 -8.60
CA ARG A 308 15.83 -1.02 -7.80
C ARG A 308 15.97 -0.35 -6.45
N GLY A 309 15.11 0.61 -6.12
CA GLY A 309 15.06 1.20 -4.79
C GLY A 309 16.42 1.39 -4.10
N GLN A 310 16.75 0.53 -3.17
CA GLN A 310 18.00 0.55 -2.41
C GLN A 310 19.05 -0.46 -2.91
N ALA A 311 18.84 -1.10 -4.06
CA ALA A 311 19.75 -2.08 -4.61
C ALA A 311 19.92 -1.96 -6.12
N VAL A 312 20.91 -2.67 -6.64
CA VAL A 312 21.20 -2.79 -8.07
C VAL A 312 21.31 -4.26 -8.42
N VAL A 313 20.70 -4.63 -9.53
CA VAL A 313 20.84 -5.97 -10.13
C VAL A 313 21.66 -5.81 -11.42
N VAL A 314 22.74 -6.56 -11.55
CA VAL A 314 23.59 -6.59 -12.74
C VAL A 314 23.60 -8.03 -13.26
N ASP A 315 23.16 -8.23 -14.49
CA ASP A 315 23.05 -9.55 -15.15
C ASP A 315 22.28 -10.58 -14.30
N GLY A 316 21.20 -10.15 -13.68
CA GLY A 316 20.39 -11.00 -12.80
C GLY A 316 20.89 -11.10 -11.35
N GLU A 317 22.11 -10.67 -11.03
CA GLU A 317 22.68 -10.74 -9.69
C GLU A 317 22.43 -9.48 -8.86
N LEU A 318 21.95 -9.65 -7.63
CA LEU A 318 21.83 -8.55 -6.66
C LEU A 318 23.23 -8.11 -6.21
N ARG A 319 23.53 -6.82 -6.39
CA ARG A 319 24.80 -6.23 -5.93
C ARG A 319 24.62 -5.53 -4.59
N ASP A 320 25.41 -5.96 -3.60
CA ASP A 320 25.50 -5.25 -2.31
C ASP A 320 26.19 -3.90 -2.50
N MET A 321 25.52 -2.83 -2.10
CA MET A 321 25.96 -1.48 -2.40
C MET A 321 25.78 -0.54 -1.22
N SER A 322 26.82 0.21 -0.88
CA SER A 322 26.68 1.25 0.14
C SER A 322 25.69 2.35 -0.30
N ALA A 323 25.03 3.00 0.65
CA ALA A 323 24.13 4.11 0.36
C ALA A 323 24.80 5.21 -0.50
N THR A 324 26.08 5.50 -0.25
CA THR A 324 26.87 6.46 -1.03
C THR A 324 27.06 5.99 -2.48
N SER A 325 27.41 4.72 -2.67
CA SER A 325 27.57 4.14 -4.03
C SER A 325 26.28 4.15 -4.81
N LEU A 326 25.17 3.77 -4.16
CA LEU A 326 23.82 3.79 -4.77
C LEU A 326 23.40 5.21 -5.16
N LEU A 327 23.67 6.19 -4.29
CA LEU A 327 23.35 7.60 -4.55
C LEU A 327 24.12 8.15 -5.74
N LEU A 328 25.40 7.82 -5.87
CA LEU A 328 26.22 8.17 -7.04
C LEU A 328 25.72 7.48 -8.31
N LEU A 329 25.36 6.20 -8.23
CA LEU A 329 24.81 5.47 -9.36
C LEU A 329 23.49 6.10 -9.83
N LYS A 330 22.57 6.39 -8.91
CA LYS A 330 21.31 7.09 -9.21
C LYS A 330 21.56 8.46 -9.83
N LEU A 331 22.58 9.20 -9.38
CA LEU A 331 22.95 10.49 -9.95
C LEU A 331 23.44 10.35 -11.40
N LEU A 332 24.29 9.36 -11.67
CA LEU A 332 24.80 9.05 -13.01
C LEU A 332 23.69 8.52 -13.93
N ALA A 333 22.70 7.81 -13.39
CA ALA A 333 21.58 7.24 -14.12
C ALA A 333 20.44 8.23 -14.41
N ARG A 334 20.41 9.41 -13.76
CA ARG A 334 19.39 10.45 -14.06
C ARG A 334 19.39 10.90 -15.51
N ASN A 335 20.56 10.98 -16.11
CA ASN A 335 20.75 11.28 -17.53
C ASN A 335 21.79 10.29 -18.09
N PRO A 336 21.36 9.11 -18.52
CA PRO A 336 22.25 8.04 -18.93
C PRO A 336 23.23 8.51 -20.04
N GLY A 337 24.50 8.16 -19.91
CA GLY A 337 25.55 8.57 -20.86
C GLY A 337 26.04 10.02 -20.73
N ARG A 338 25.33 10.91 -20.02
CA ARG A 338 25.79 12.28 -19.75
C ARG A 338 26.94 12.28 -18.74
N VAL A 339 27.90 13.20 -18.96
CA VAL A 339 28.99 13.42 -18.00
C VAL A 339 28.49 14.24 -16.82
N VAL A 340 28.62 13.69 -15.61
CA VAL A 340 28.38 14.38 -14.34
C VAL A 340 29.72 14.89 -13.81
N SER A 341 29.80 16.18 -13.53
CA SER A 341 31.02 16.81 -13.05
C SER A 341 31.38 16.35 -11.61
N ARG A 342 32.66 16.46 -11.25
CA ARG A 342 33.10 16.17 -9.87
C ARG A 342 32.37 17.02 -8.82
N GLN A 343 32.08 18.28 -9.17
CA GLN A 343 31.34 19.19 -8.28
C GLN A 343 29.89 18.76 -8.08
N GLU A 344 29.20 18.36 -9.16
CA GLU A 344 27.83 17.82 -9.07
C GLU A 344 27.80 16.53 -8.25
N MET A 345 28.80 15.65 -8.44
CA MET A 345 28.91 14.42 -7.64
C MET A 345 29.18 14.71 -6.16
N LEU A 346 30.06 15.66 -5.87
CA LEU A 346 30.38 16.08 -4.52
C LEU A 346 29.15 16.67 -3.80
N ALA A 347 28.38 17.51 -4.48
CA ALA A 347 27.14 18.08 -3.95
C ALA A 347 26.06 17.01 -3.67
N GLY A 348 26.12 15.87 -4.36
CA GLY A 348 25.24 14.72 -4.13
C GLY A 348 25.70 13.76 -3.02
N LEU A 349 26.92 13.92 -2.52
CA LEU A 349 27.45 13.08 -1.44
C LEU A 349 27.01 13.60 -0.06
N PRO A 350 26.76 12.70 0.92
CA PRO A 350 26.50 13.10 2.29
C PRO A 350 27.75 13.68 2.96
N GLY A 351 27.62 14.84 3.60
CA GLY A 351 28.68 15.53 4.34
C GLY A 351 29.18 16.82 3.66
N ASP A 352 29.80 17.70 4.42
CA ASP A 352 30.33 19.02 3.98
C ASP A 352 31.75 18.94 3.38
N SER A 353 32.14 17.80 2.79
CA SER A 353 33.47 17.68 2.21
C SER A 353 33.59 18.52 0.94
N SER A 354 34.55 19.44 0.92
CA SER A 354 34.95 20.19 -0.28
C SER A 354 36.02 19.47 -1.11
N ASP A 355 36.45 18.28 -0.66
CA ASP A 355 37.57 17.56 -1.27
C ASP A 355 37.06 16.66 -2.44
N THR A 356 37.51 16.97 -3.64
CA THR A 356 37.26 16.18 -4.84
C THR A 356 37.84 14.76 -4.78
N HIS A 357 38.82 14.51 -3.91
CA HIS A 357 39.35 13.15 -3.68
C HIS A 357 38.30 12.21 -3.08
N ALA A 358 37.36 12.74 -2.28
CA ALA A 358 36.22 11.96 -1.77
C ALA A 358 35.38 11.35 -2.89
N VAL A 359 35.19 12.08 -4.00
CA VAL A 359 34.47 11.58 -5.19
C VAL A 359 35.23 10.42 -5.84
N GLU A 360 36.55 10.52 -5.95
CA GLU A 360 37.39 9.48 -6.57
C GLU A 360 37.31 8.16 -5.78
N VAL A 361 37.40 8.26 -4.46
CA VAL A 361 37.24 7.10 -3.56
C VAL A 361 35.84 6.51 -3.65
N ALA A 362 34.80 7.35 -3.69
CA ALA A 362 33.41 6.89 -3.80
C ALA A 362 33.14 6.22 -5.16
N VAL A 363 33.69 6.74 -6.26
CA VAL A 363 33.60 6.12 -7.59
C VAL A 363 34.37 4.80 -7.66
N ALA A 364 35.54 4.70 -7.01
CA ALA A 364 36.27 3.44 -6.93
C ALA A 364 35.45 2.35 -6.20
N ARG A 365 34.78 2.70 -5.10
CA ARG A 365 33.88 1.80 -4.38
C ARG A 365 32.65 1.42 -5.21
N LEU A 366 32.07 2.38 -5.93
CA LEU A 366 30.96 2.12 -6.86
C LEU A 366 31.35 1.12 -7.93
N ARG A 367 32.50 1.29 -8.58
CA ARG A 367 33.04 0.36 -9.59
C ARG A 367 33.22 -1.05 -9.03
N ALA A 368 33.79 -1.15 -7.84
CA ALA A 368 33.96 -2.44 -7.17
C ALA A 368 32.62 -3.14 -6.86
N ALA A 369 31.64 -2.36 -6.41
CA ALA A 369 30.31 -2.88 -6.10
C ALA A 369 29.52 -3.32 -7.38
N LEU A 370 29.71 -2.64 -8.50
CA LEU A 370 29.08 -3.02 -9.78
C LEU A 370 29.68 -4.30 -10.40
N GLY A 371 30.93 -4.64 -10.04
CA GLY A 371 31.62 -5.83 -10.55
C GLY A 371 32.44 -5.60 -11.84
N ASP A 372 32.15 -4.57 -12.61
CA ASP A 372 32.98 -4.14 -13.76
C ASP A 372 33.27 -2.63 -13.69
N SER A 373 34.56 -2.30 -13.66
CA SER A 373 35.04 -0.90 -13.63
C SER A 373 34.71 -0.10 -14.89
N LYS A 374 34.44 -0.79 -16.01
CA LYS A 374 34.08 -0.15 -17.30
C LYS A 374 32.68 0.47 -17.25
N MET A 375 31.81 -0.01 -16.38
CA MET A 375 30.45 0.52 -16.26
C MET A 375 30.41 2.01 -15.88
N VAL A 376 31.40 2.49 -15.15
CA VAL A 376 31.56 3.91 -14.82
C VAL A 376 32.84 4.46 -15.44
N GLN A 377 32.70 5.23 -16.51
CA GLN A 377 33.83 5.81 -17.24
C GLN A 377 34.28 7.14 -16.64
N THR A 378 35.60 7.33 -16.57
CA THR A 378 36.20 8.63 -16.27
C THR A 378 36.34 9.43 -17.57
N VAL A 379 35.75 10.63 -17.59
CA VAL A 379 35.96 11.59 -18.70
C VAL A 379 36.97 12.62 -18.23
N VAL A 380 38.18 12.56 -18.81
CA VAL A 380 39.32 13.37 -18.39
C VAL A 380 38.94 14.85 -18.28
N LYS A 381 39.30 15.48 -17.16
CA LYS A 381 39.01 16.88 -16.80
C LYS A 381 37.53 17.27 -16.73
N ARG A 382 36.58 16.35 -17.02
CA ARG A 382 35.14 16.67 -17.06
C ARG A 382 34.32 16.00 -15.95
N GLY A 383 34.67 14.76 -15.56
CA GLY A 383 33.93 14.03 -14.52
C GLY A 383 33.75 12.54 -14.84
N TYR A 384 32.56 12.01 -14.58
CA TYR A 384 32.23 10.59 -14.75
C TYR A 384 30.91 10.43 -15.49
N ARG A 385 30.72 9.28 -16.15
CA ARG A 385 29.47 8.89 -16.79
C ARG A 385 29.24 7.38 -16.68
N LEU A 386 27.99 6.96 -16.79
CA LEU A 386 27.68 5.56 -17.09
C LEU A 386 28.01 5.25 -18.56
N ALA A 387 28.61 4.09 -18.80
CA ALA A 387 28.92 3.58 -20.12
C ALA A 387 27.67 2.92 -20.73
N VAL A 388 26.62 3.69 -20.98
CA VAL A 388 25.36 3.17 -21.52
C VAL A 388 25.54 2.83 -22.99
N ASP A 389 25.07 1.64 -23.38
CA ASP A 389 25.12 1.16 -24.76
C ASP A 389 23.97 1.82 -25.53
N LEU A 390 24.29 2.55 -26.60
CA LEU A 390 23.37 3.43 -27.34
C LEU A 390 22.33 2.69 -28.20
N GLU A 391 22.32 1.34 -28.20
CA GLU A 391 21.41 0.53 -29.02
C GLU A 391 20.11 0.09 -28.32
N TYR A 392 19.86 0.55 -27.09
CA TYR A 392 18.73 0.04 -26.29
C TYR A 392 17.45 0.91 -26.31
N ASP A 393 17.42 1.95 -27.18
CA ASP A 393 16.27 2.87 -27.27
C ASP A 393 15.29 2.57 -28.42
N ALA A 394 15.32 1.38 -28.99
CA ALA A 394 14.38 1.02 -30.05
C ALA A 394 13.97 -0.45 -29.93
N GLU A 395 12.83 -0.65 -29.33
CA GLU A 395 11.86 -1.74 -29.51
C GLU A 395 11.24 -2.13 -28.16
N ASP A 396 10.16 -1.44 -27.82
CA ASP A 396 8.93 -2.06 -27.30
C ASP A 396 7.87 -0.95 -27.20
N GLU A 397 7.14 -0.77 -28.31
CA GLU A 397 5.81 -0.17 -28.34
C GLU A 397 4.75 -1.14 -27.79
#